data_5f1c659de836d7cc5bf8052035dc691a
#
_entry.id   5f1c659de836d7cc5bf8052035dc691a
#
_cell.length_a   1.000
_cell.length_b   1.000
_cell.length_c   1.000
_cell.angle_alpha   90.00
_cell.angle_beta   90.00
_cell.angle_gamma   90.00
#
_symmetry.space_group_name_H-M   'P 1'
#
loop_
_entity.id
_entity.type
_entity.pdbx_description
1 polymer ?
#
loop_
_entity_poly.entity_id
_entity_poly.type
_entity_poly.pdbx_seq_one_letter_code
_entity_poly.pdbx_strand_id
1 'polypeptide(L)'
;MADRALFIGFGEPVRGREERAIEVFNDFVGMFGRMQSDGRIEGMDVCLLDPHGGDLGGFFMVHGDESQCAALVNDEEFRRASVDAGLIVENFGVVPARTGEAVGQEMGMYAEAVKKVGHGAHALAGADNGG
;
A
#
# COMPACT_ATOMS: atom_id res chain seq x y z
N MET A 1 -15.34 7.01 7.85
CA MET A 1 -14.49 7.84 6.96
C MET A 1 -13.25 7.06 6.57
N ALA A 2 -12.88 7.11 5.31
CA ALA A 2 -11.71 6.40 4.80
C ALA A 2 -10.43 7.13 5.23
N ASP A 3 -9.75 6.60 6.21
CA ASP A 3 -8.46 7.12 6.66
C ASP A 3 -7.36 6.06 6.63
N ARG A 4 -7.64 4.94 5.98
CA ARG A 4 -6.69 3.87 5.75
C ARG A 4 -6.73 3.46 4.29
N ALA A 5 -5.69 2.77 3.88
CA ALA A 5 -5.66 2.17 2.55
C ALA A 5 -4.81 0.92 2.58
N LEU A 6 -4.98 0.08 1.56
CA LEU A 6 -4.02 -0.95 1.24
C LEU A 6 -3.37 -0.55 -0.07
N PHE A 7 -2.06 -0.42 -0.05
CA PHE A 7 -1.26 -0.21 -1.25
C PHE A 7 -0.86 -1.58 -1.77
N ILE A 8 -1.31 -1.91 -2.96
CA ILE A 8 -1.05 -3.21 -3.58
C ILE A 8 -0.19 -2.95 -4.80
N GLY A 9 1.12 -3.09 -4.63
CA GLY A 9 2.08 -2.77 -5.67
C GLY A 9 2.52 -3.99 -6.44
N PHE A 10 2.87 -3.80 -7.70
CA PHE A 10 3.34 -4.89 -8.55
C PHE A 10 4.33 -4.37 -9.59
N GLY A 11 5.25 -5.24 -9.95
CA GLY A 11 6.22 -4.96 -10.99
C GLY A 11 5.78 -5.51 -12.33
N GLU A 12 6.74 -5.87 -13.15
CA GLU A 12 6.46 -6.43 -14.48
C GLU A 12 5.96 -7.85 -14.39
N PRO A 13 5.14 -8.30 -15.36
CA PRO A 13 4.77 -9.71 -15.44
C PRO A 13 6.01 -10.59 -15.62
N VAL A 14 5.95 -11.78 -15.02
CA VAL A 14 6.98 -12.79 -15.22
C VAL A 14 6.95 -13.20 -16.68
N ARG A 15 8.11 -13.29 -17.31
CA ARG A 15 8.21 -13.68 -18.72
C ARG A 15 7.55 -15.02 -18.95
N GLY A 16 6.70 -15.06 -19.98
CA GLY A 16 5.94 -16.26 -20.34
C GLY A 16 4.60 -16.35 -19.65
N ARG A 17 4.31 -15.45 -18.71
CA ARG A 17 3.04 -15.44 -17.96
C ARG A 17 2.23 -14.18 -18.18
N GLU A 18 2.52 -13.45 -19.25
CA GLU A 18 1.90 -12.17 -19.54
C GLU A 18 0.38 -12.27 -19.71
N GLU A 19 -0.09 -13.31 -20.41
CA GLU A 19 -1.54 -13.49 -20.59
C GLU A 19 -2.24 -13.74 -19.27
N ARG A 20 -1.65 -14.58 -18.42
CA ARG A 20 -2.22 -14.86 -17.11
C ARG A 20 -2.20 -13.61 -16.23
N ALA A 21 -1.18 -12.76 -16.37
CA ALA A 21 -1.08 -11.51 -15.64
C ALA A 21 -2.25 -10.58 -15.98
N ILE A 22 -2.64 -10.52 -17.25
CA ILE A 22 -3.80 -9.73 -17.67
C ILE A 22 -5.07 -10.26 -17.02
N GLU A 23 -5.27 -11.58 -17.02
CA GLU A 23 -6.43 -12.19 -16.37
C GLU A 23 -6.50 -11.85 -14.89
N VAL A 24 -5.37 -12.02 -14.19
CA VAL A 24 -5.32 -11.74 -12.74
C VAL A 24 -5.57 -10.26 -12.46
N PHE A 25 -5.01 -9.37 -13.29
CA PHE A 25 -5.26 -7.93 -13.15
C PHE A 25 -6.77 -7.65 -13.27
N ASN A 26 -7.41 -8.21 -14.27
CA ASN A 26 -8.85 -8.02 -14.46
C ASN A 26 -9.67 -8.63 -13.32
N ASP A 27 -9.22 -9.75 -12.77
CA ASP A 27 -9.86 -10.36 -11.61
C ASP A 27 -9.80 -9.42 -10.40
N PHE A 28 -8.66 -8.76 -10.17
CA PHE A 28 -8.54 -7.77 -9.09
C PHE A 28 -9.49 -6.59 -9.29
N VAL A 29 -9.55 -6.06 -10.51
CA VAL A 29 -10.46 -4.95 -10.81
C VAL A 29 -11.91 -5.34 -10.54
N GLY A 30 -12.31 -6.52 -10.99
CA GLY A 30 -13.67 -7.02 -10.78
C GLY A 30 -13.97 -7.25 -9.30
N MET A 31 -13.03 -7.86 -8.59
CA MET A 31 -13.17 -8.12 -7.15
C MET A 31 -13.36 -6.83 -6.37
N PHE A 32 -12.50 -5.84 -6.58
CA PHE A 32 -12.62 -4.57 -5.87
C PHE A 32 -13.87 -3.81 -6.25
N GLY A 33 -14.32 -3.91 -7.50
CA GLY A 33 -15.58 -3.33 -7.92
C GLY A 33 -16.78 -3.91 -7.16
N ARG A 34 -16.81 -5.23 -7.00
CA ARG A 34 -17.87 -5.89 -6.21
C ARG A 34 -17.79 -5.48 -4.74
N MET A 35 -16.59 -5.46 -4.17
CA MET A 35 -16.38 -5.09 -2.77
C MET A 35 -16.82 -3.66 -2.51
N GLN A 36 -16.57 -2.75 -3.45
CA GLN A 36 -17.03 -1.38 -3.32
C GLN A 36 -18.54 -1.30 -3.38
N SER A 37 -19.17 -2.01 -4.29
CA SER A 37 -20.63 -2.07 -4.39
C SER A 37 -21.27 -2.62 -3.12
N ASP A 38 -20.60 -3.58 -2.48
CA ASP A 38 -21.10 -4.20 -1.23
C ASP A 38 -20.79 -3.37 0.01
N GLY A 39 -20.08 -2.27 -0.11
CA GLY A 39 -19.69 -1.45 1.04
C GLY A 39 -18.54 -2.01 1.85
N ARG A 40 -17.84 -3.00 1.33
CA ARG A 40 -16.70 -3.62 2.02
C ARG A 40 -15.43 -2.77 1.91
N ILE A 41 -15.35 -1.91 0.90
CA ILE A 41 -14.32 -0.89 0.75
C ILE A 41 -14.98 0.42 0.33
N GLU A 42 -14.31 1.54 0.57
CA GLU A 42 -14.84 2.86 0.24
C GLU A 42 -14.54 3.26 -1.20
N GLY A 43 -13.44 2.78 -1.75
CA GLY A 43 -13.05 3.12 -3.10
C GLY A 43 -11.78 2.41 -3.50
N MET A 44 -11.42 2.56 -4.76
CA MET A 44 -10.21 1.93 -5.29
C MET A 44 -9.70 2.76 -6.47
N ASP A 45 -8.41 3.04 -6.44
CA ASP A 45 -7.71 3.65 -7.55
C ASP A 45 -6.73 2.65 -8.11
N VAL A 46 -6.55 2.64 -9.42
CA VAL A 46 -5.54 1.84 -10.06
C VAL A 46 -4.65 2.75 -10.90
N CYS A 47 -3.34 2.57 -10.75
CA CYS A 47 -2.35 3.34 -11.52
C CYS A 47 -1.39 2.39 -12.19
N LEU A 48 -1.12 2.64 -13.46
CA LEU A 48 -0.03 1.98 -14.18
C LEU A 48 1.02 3.07 -14.43
N LEU A 49 2.25 2.78 -14.02
CA LEU A 49 3.32 3.75 -14.15
C LEU A 49 4.00 3.61 -15.51
N ASP A 50 4.38 4.73 -16.09
CA ASP A 50 5.19 4.70 -17.31
C ASP A 50 6.57 4.11 -16.98
N PRO A 51 7.22 3.50 -17.96
CA PRO A 51 8.55 2.93 -17.74
C PRO A 51 9.52 3.95 -17.14
N HIS A 52 10.17 3.59 -16.03
CA HIS A 52 11.05 4.51 -15.31
C HIS A 52 12.32 3.84 -14.75
N GLY A 53 12.51 2.56 -15.07
CA GLY A 53 13.70 1.83 -14.65
C GLY A 53 13.66 1.26 -13.23
N GLY A 54 12.61 1.58 -12.46
CA GLY A 54 12.42 1.01 -11.11
C GLY A 54 11.57 -0.24 -11.14
N ASP A 55 11.38 -0.84 -9.96
CA ASP A 55 10.69 -2.12 -9.83
C ASP A 55 9.17 -2.01 -9.83
N LEU A 56 8.64 -0.85 -9.46
CA LEU A 56 7.19 -0.67 -9.37
C LEU A 56 6.63 -0.37 -10.76
N GLY A 57 5.71 -1.23 -11.22
CA GLY A 57 5.05 -1.05 -12.51
C GLY A 57 3.68 -0.42 -12.39
N GLY A 58 3.03 -0.62 -11.24
CA GLY A 58 1.72 -0.06 -10.99
C GLY A 58 1.25 -0.43 -9.61
N PHE A 59 0.04 0.01 -9.27
CA PHE A 59 -0.52 -0.31 -7.97
C PHE A 59 -2.03 -0.10 -7.95
N PHE A 60 -2.66 -0.79 -7.00
CA PHE A 60 -4.03 -0.48 -6.57
C PHE A 60 -3.93 0.23 -5.22
N MET A 61 -4.69 1.27 -5.04
CA MET A 61 -4.86 1.89 -3.74
C MET A 61 -6.30 1.66 -3.31
N VAL A 62 -6.50 0.79 -2.33
CA VAL A 62 -7.84 0.42 -1.85
C VAL A 62 -8.11 1.20 -0.59
N HIS A 63 -9.16 2.01 -0.62
CA HIS A 63 -9.50 2.93 0.47
C HIS A 63 -10.56 2.36 1.39
N GLY A 64 -10.39 2.57 2.67
CA GLY A 64 -11.36 2.17 3.67
C GLY A 64 -11.00 2.70 5.03
N ASP A 65 -11.79 2.34 6.04
CA ASP A 65 -11.42 2.58 7.42
C ASP A 65 -10.56 1.41 7.92
N GLU A 66 -10.11 1.50 9.16
CA GLU A 66 -9.25 0.48 9.74
C GLU A 66 -9.91 -0.90 9.71
N SER A 67 -11.18 -0.97 10.06
CA SER A 67 -11.93 -2.22 10.10
C SER A 67 -12.09 -2.84 8.71
N GLN A 68 -12.40 -2.02 7.71
CA GLN A 68 -12.55 -2.49 6.33
C GLN A 68 -11.22 -3.03 5.79
N CYS A 69 -10.14 -2.33 6.01
CA CYS A 69 -8.83 -2.77 5.53
C CYS A 69 -8.37 -4.04 6.26
N ALA A 70 -8.61 -4.13 7.56
CA ALA A 70 -8.27 -5.34 8.32
C ALA A 70 -9.07 -6.55 7.84
N ALA A 71 -10.35 -6.36 7.55
CA ALA A 71 -11.19 -7.44 7.03
C ALA A 71 -10.72 -7.88 5.64
N LEU A 72 -10.30 -6.93 4.81
CA LEU A 72 -9.86 -7.23 3.44
C LEU A 72 -8.61 -8.11 3.42
N VAL A 73 -7.60 -7.82 4.25
CA VAL A 73 -6.38 -8.64 4.27
C VAL A 73 -6.62 -10.06 4.73
N ASN A 74 -7.73 -10.30 5.44
CA ASN A 74 -8.11 -11.62 5.91
C ASN A 74 -9.16 -12.29 5.02
N ASP A 75 -9.64 -11.59 4.00
CA ASP A 75 -10.65 -12.12 3.09
C ASP A 75 -10.06 -13.23 2.22
N GLU A 76 -10.79 -14.34 2.09
CA GLU A 76 -10.28 -15.49 1.35
C GLU A 76 -10.12 -15.20 -0.13
N GLU A 77 -11.06 -14.52 -0.75
CA GLU A 77 -10.98 -14.18 -2.17
C GLU A 77 -9.75 -13.30 -2.44
N PHE A 78 -9.54 -12.29 -1.61
CA PHE A 78 -8.38 -11.41 -1.73
C PHE A 78 -7.07 -12.18 -1.54
N ARG A 79 -7.03 -13.08 -0.57
CA ARG A 79 -5.83 -13.87 -0.30
C ARG A 79 -5.49 -14.80 -1.45
N ARG A 80 -6.51 -15.44 -2.04
CA ARG A 80 -6.30 -16.31 -3.21
C ARG A 80 -5.83 -15.51 -4.42
N ALA A 81 -6.44 -14.35 -4.66
CA ALA A 81 -6.02 -13.47 -5.73
C ALA A 81 -4.57 -13.01 -5.55
N SER A 82 -4.18 -12.73 -4.29
CA SER A 82 -2.81 -12.31 -3.98
C SER A 82 -1.79 -13.42 -4.24
N VAL A 83 -2.15 -14.68 -3.95
CA VAL A 83 -1.28 -15.82 -4.28
C VAL A 83 -1.12 -15.92 -5.80
N ASP A 84 -2.21 -15.80 -6.54
CA ASP A 84 -2.15 -15.82 -8.01
C ASP A 84 -1.25 -14.70 -8.53
N ALA A 85 -1.40 -13.50 -7.99
CA ALA A 85 -0.59 -12.35 -8.40
C ALA A 85 0.90 -12.60 -8.15
N GLY A 86 1.23 -13.15 -7.00
CA GLY A 86 2.63 -13.42 -6.63
C GLY A 86 3.31 -14.39 -7.59
N LEU A 87 2.56 -15.19 -8.32
CA LEU A 87 3.10 -16.15 -9.27
C LEU A 87 3.29 -15.58 -10.68
N ILE A 88 2.73 -14.40 -10.96
CA ILE A 88 2.72 -13.87 -12.33
C ILE A 88 3.30 -12.47 -12.47
N VAL A 89 3.56 -11.77 -11.39
CA VAL A 89 4.25 -10.48 -11.45
C VAL A 89 5.43 -10.49 -10.50
N GLU A 90 6.41 -9.64 -10.81
CA GLU A 90 7.55 -9.42 -9.92
C GLU A 90 7.16 -8.43 -8.83
N ASN A 91 7.78 -8.57 -7.67
CA ASN A 91 7.68 -7.58 -6.59
C ASN A 91 6.25 -7.26 -6.14
N PHE A 92 5.37 -8.28 -6.13
CA PHE A 92 4.02 -8.10 -5.62
C PHE A 92 4.06 -7.86 -4.11
N GLY A 93 3.32 -6.86 -3.63
CA GLY A 93 3.26 -6.58 -2.21
C GLY A 93 1.97 -5.91 -1.83
N VAL A 94 1.55 -6.14 -0.59
CA VAL A 94 0.35 -5.52 0.00
C VAL A 94 0.81 -4.80 1.26
N VAL A 95 0.63 -3.49 1.28
CA VAL A 95 1.15 -2.65 2.36
C VAL A 95 0.02 -1.82 2.95
N PRO A 96 -0.27 -1.97 4.25
CA PRO A 96 -1.21 -1.08 4.91
C PRO A 96 -0.67 0.35 4.90
N ALA A 97 -1.56 1.30 4.68
CA ALA A 97 -1.20 2.71 4.58
C ALA A 97 -2.20 3.56 5.35
N ARG A 98 -1.75 4.72 5.78
CA ARG A 98 -2.57 5.69 6.47
C ARG A 98 -2.81 6.88 5.56
N THR A 99 -4.05 7.37 5.54
CA THR A 99 -4.46 8.48 4.69
C THR A 99 -5.32 9.43 5.51
N GLY A 100 -5.64 10.58 4.94
CA GLY A 100 -6.55 11.52 5.58
C GLY A 100 -6.09 11.92 6.99
N GLU A 101 -6.98 11.87 7.94
CA GLU A 101 -6.69 12.26 9.32
C GLU A 101 -5.66 11.36 10.01
N ALA A 102 -5.56 10.11 9.57
CA ALA A 102 -4.59 9.19 10.15
C ALA A 102 -3.14 9.63 9.88
N VAL A 103 -2.91 10.35 8.79
CA VAL A 103 -1.58 10.91 8.49
C VAL A 103 -1.16 11.89 9.57
N GLY A 104 -2.07 12.78 9.97
CA GLY A 104 -1.78 13.74 11.03
C GLY A 104 -1.48 13.06 12.35
N GLN A 105 -2.21 12.00 12.69
CA GLN A 105 -1.97 11.23 13.90
C GLN A 105 -0.59 10.58 13.89
N GLU A 106 -0.21 9.99 12.76
CA GLU A 106 1.12 9.39 12.61
C GLU A 106 2.22 10.44 12.74
N MET A 107 2.02 11.59 12.12
CA MET A 107 3.00 12.66 12.18
C MET A 107 3.14 13.19 13.61
N GLY A 108 2.04 13.20 14.37
CA GLY A 108 2.08 13.58 15.77
C GLY A 108 2.91 12.62 16.60
N MET A 109 2.72 11.31 16.40
CA MET A 109 3.51 10.28 17.06
C MET A 109 4.98 10.38 16.69
N TYR A 110 5.26 10.63 15.43
CA TYR A 110 6.62 10.77 14.93
C TYR A 110 7.30 11.99 15.57
N ALA A 111 6.58 13.12 15.64
CA ALA A 111 7.11 14.33 16.24
C ALA A 111 7.44 14.14 17.71
N GLU A 112 6.60 13.40 18.45
CA GLU A 112 6.89 13.07 19.86
C GLU A 112 8.14 12.21 19.97
N ALA A 113 8.28 11.22 19.12
CA ALA A 113 9.44 10.34 19.12
C ALA A 113 10.72 11.11 18.78
N VAL A 114 10.64 12.03 17.84
CA VAL A 114 11.78 12.88 17.45
C VAL A 114 12.25 13.72 18.64
N LYS A 115 11.33 14.25 19.42
CA LYS A 115 11.70 15.05 20.62
C LYS A 115 12.53 14.24 21.59
N LYS A 116 12.21 12.97 21.77
CA LYS A 116 12.92 12.11 22.73
C LYS A 116 14.33 11.78 22.26
N VAL A 117 14.52 11.55 20.95
CA VAL A 117 15.80 11.11 20.39
C VAL A 117 16.54 12.28 19.79
N GLY A 118 15.85 13.08 18.99
CA GLY A 118 16.44 14.20 18.27
C GLY A 118 17.03 15.27 19.17
N HIS A 119 16.43 15.50 20.34
CA HIS A 119 16.94 16.46 21.28
C HIS A 119 18.35 16.08 21.75
N GLY A 120 18.54 14.81 22.12
CA GLY A 120 19.85 14.30 22.50
C GLY A 120 20.84 14.31 21.33
N ALA A 121 20.41 13.87 20.16
CA ALA A 121 21.23 13.87 18.97
C ALA A 121 21.62 15.29 18.56
N HIS A 122 20.70 16.23 18.66
CA HIS A 122 20.95 17.62 18.36
C HIS A 122 22.00 18.22 19.29
N ALA A 123 21.88 17.93 20.59
CA ALA A 123 22.86 18.41 21.57
C ALA A 123 24.25 17.89 21.25
N LEU A 124 24.37 16.62 20.88
CA LEU A 124 25.66 16.05 20.49
C LEU A 124 26.20 16.68 19.23
N ALA A 125 25.37 16.86 18.24
CA ALA A 125 25.77 17.50 16.98
C ALA A 125 26.21 18.94 17.21
N GLY A 126 25.51 19.65 18.06
CA GLY A 126 25.89 21.02 18.43
C GLY A 126 27.23 21.07 19.09
N ALA A 127 27.52 20.13 19.99
CA ALA A 127 28.80 20.03 20.64
C ALA A 127 29.93 19.72 19.64
N ASP A 128 29.65 18.81 18.72
CA ASP A 128 30.61 18.43 17.68
C ASP A 128 30.97 19.58 16.75
N ASN A 129 30.03 20.45 16.51
CA ASN A 129 30.24 21.59 15.63
C ASN A 129 30.99 22.72 16.30
N GLY A 130 31.48 22.44 17.46
CA GLY A 130 32.17 23.49 18.23
C GLY A 130 31.14 24.43 18.81
N GLY A 131 30.23 23.75 18.90
CA GLY A 131 29.06 24.47 19.08
C GLY A 131 28.77 24.32 17.76
#